data_3a69fae2d979436a90970527839a7cc8
#
_entry.id   3a69fae2d979436a90970527839a7cc8
#
_cell.length_a   1.000
_cell.length_b   1.000
_cell.length_c   1.000
_cell.angle_alpha   90.00
_cell.angle_beta   90.00
_cell.angle_gamma   90.00
#
_symmetry.space_group_name_H-M   'P 1'
#
loop_
_entity.id
_entity.type
_entity.pdbx_description
1 polymer ?
#
loop_
_entity_poly.entity_id
_entity_poly.type
_entity_poly.pdbx_seq_one_letter_code
_entity_poly.pdbx_strand_id
1 'polypeptide(L)'
;MGVISGYAGGITINPTYERVSAGDTGHAEVVKVIYDSALLSYEDLLTVFFAMHDATTLNKQGNDVGTQYRSIILYTSDAQKATAEAFIVKLDNDVATGKIVTELKPLKEFYDAEDYHQDYYENNKSVPYCEIVINPKLAALKEKFNSLVG
;
A
#
# COMPACT_ATOMS: atom_id res chain seq x y z
N MET A 1 17.36 -3.46 2.16
CA MET A 1 15.89 -3.32 2.19
C MET A 1 15.49 -1.85 2.24
N GLY A 2 14.40 -1.50 1.63
CA GLY A 2 13.96 -0.11 1.59
C GLY A 2 12.50 0.04 1.25
N VAL A 3 11.96 1.22 1.55
CA VAL A 3 10.58 1.59 1.28
C VAL A 3 10.57 2.96 0.62
N ILE A 4 9.93 3.09 -0.52
CA ILE A 4 9.89 4.33 -1.30
C ILE A 4 8.44 4.64 -1.63
N SER A 5 7.96 5.81 -1.20
CA SER A 5 6.64 6.31 -1.56
C SER A 5 6.62 6.81 -2.99
N GLY A 6 5.52 6.59 -3.69
CA GLY A 6 5.43 7.02 -5.08
C GLY A 6 4.05 6.87 -5.68
N TYR A 7 4.01 6.96 -7.01
CA TYR A 7 2.79 6.90 -7.80
C TYR A 7 2.95 5.85 -8.89
N ALA A 8 1.94 5.02 -9.08
CA ALA A 8 1.96 3.99 -10.11
C ALA A 8 0.55 3.50 -10.44
N GLY A 9 0.45 2.71 -11.51
CA GLY A 9 -0.80 2.09 -11.93
C GLY A 9 -1.62 2.91 -12.92
N GLY A 10 -1.19 4.13 -13.24
CA GLY A 10 -1.82 5.00 -14.22
C GLY A 10 -0.99 5.16 -15.47
N ILE A 11 -1.33 6.15 -16.30
CA ILE A 11 -0.69 6.39 -17.60
C ILE A 11 0.00 7.74 -17.72
N THR A 12 -0.24 8.68 -16.81
CA THR A 12 0.38 10.01 -16.87
C THR A 12 1.87 9.90 -16.60
N ILE A 13 2.68 10.51 -17.46
CA ILE A 13 4.14 10.54 -17.34
C ILE A 13 4.54 11.66 -16.37
N ASN A 14 5.50 11.36 -15.48
CA ASN A 14 6.02 12.33 -14.50
C ASN A 14 4.90 13.04 -13.72
N PRO A 15 4.02 12.29 -13.03
CA PRO A 15 2.94 12.90 -12.27
C PRO A 15 3.48 13.72 -11.10
N THR A 16 2.75 14.79 -10.75
CA THR A 16 3.04 15.58 -9.55
C THR A 16 2.03 15.26 -8.47
N TYR A 17 2.38 15.58 -7.22
CA TYR A 17 1.46 15.40 -6.10
C TYR A 17 0.11 16.12 -6.33
N GLU A 18 0.17 17.35 -6.84
CA GLU A 18 -1.03 18.14 -7.11
C GLU A 18 -1.95 17.45 -8.12
N ARG A 19 -1.37 16.89 -9.17
CA ARG A 19 -2.15 16.18 -10.20
C ARG A 19 -2.68 14.85 -9.70
N VAL A 20 -1.88 14.09 -8.94
CA VAL A 20 -2.35 12.83 -8.35
C VAL A 20 -3.47 13.11 -7.36
N SER A 21 -3.32 14.14 -6.53
CA SER A 21 -4.36 14.55 -5.57
C SER A 21 -5.64 15.01 -6.24
N ALA A 22 -5.55 15.59 -7.42
CA ALA A 22 -6.71 15.98 -8.22
C ALA A 22 -7.43 14.76 -8.83
N GLY A 23 -6.80 13.59 -8.85
CA GLY A 23 -7.41 12.36 -9.37
C GLY A 23 -7.43 12.24 -10.89
N ASP A 24 -6.60 13.02 -11.60
CA ASP A 24 -6.63 13.06 -13.07
C ASP A 24 -5.50 12.29 -13.75
N THR A 25 -4.62 11.63 -12.99
CA THR A 25 -3.47 10.91 -13.56
C THR A 25 -3.74 9.42 -13.77
N GLY A 26 -4.74 8.86 -13.14
CA GLY A 26 -4.97 7.42 -13.09
C GLY A 26 -4.05 6.67 -12.14
N HIS A 27 -3.02 7.32 -11.60
CA HIS A 27 -2.11 6.70 -10.64
C HIS A 27 -2.73 6.55 -9.26
N ALA A 28 -2.31 5.51 -8.54
CA ALA A 28 -2.55 5.38 -7.11
C ALA A 28 -1.31 5.84 -6.35
N GLU A 29 -1.53 6.31 -5.13
CA GLU A 29 -0.45 6.49 -4.16
C GLU A 29 -0.03 5.11 -3.67
N VAL A 30 1.24 4.75 -3.85
CA VAL A 30 1.75 3.42 -3.55
C VAL A 30 3.09 3.49 -2.84
N VAL A 31 3.48 2.35 -2.29
CA VAL A 31 4.78 2.17 -1.66
C VAL A 31 5.50 1.06 -2.40
N LYS A 32 6.73 1.35 -2.83
CA LYS A 32 7.63 0.34 -3.38
C LYS A 32 8.46 -0.25 -2.25
N VAL A 33 8.36 -1.55 -2.06
CA VAL A 33 9.13 -2.26 -1.03
C VAL A 33 10.26 -3.04 -1.70
N ILE A 34 11.48 -2.73 -1.31
CA ILE A 34 12.68 -3.44 -1.75
C ILE A 34 13.09 -4.35 -0.59
N TYR A 35 13.04 -5.66 -0.80
CA TYR A 35 13.24 -6.62 0.28
C TYR A 35 14.13 -7.79 -0.13
N ASP A 36 14.75 -8.41 0.88
CA ASP A 36 15.53 -9.63 0.72
C ASP A 36 14.61 -10.83 1.00
N SER A 37 14.35 -11.63 -0.03
CA SER A 37 13.45 -12.79 0.08
C SER A 37 13.99 -13.90 1.00
N ALA A 38 15.26 -13.85 1.37
CA ALA A 38 15.83 -14.77 2.36
C ALA A 38 15.44 -14.38 3.79
N LEU A 39 15.07 -13.11 4.02
CA LEU A 39 14.70 -12.60 5.34
C LEU A 39 13.19 -12.39 5.50
N LEU A 40 12.50 -12.12 4.41
CA LEU A 40 11.09 -11.76 4.41
C LEU A 40 10.42 -12.32 3.16
N SER A 41 9.35 -13.09 3.30
CA SER A 41 8.65 -13.64 2.15
C SER A 41 7.66 -12.64 1.55
N TYR A 42 7.29 -12.88 0.28
CA TYR A 42 6.23 -12.10 -0.36
C TYR A 42 4.89 -12.26 0.37
N GLU A 43 4.60 -13.45 0.89
CA GLU A 43 3.39 -13.68 1.69
C GLU A 43 3.39 -12.88 2.99
N ASP A 44 4.55 -12.71 3.64
CA ASP A 44 4.68 -11.84 4.80
C ASP A 44 4.33 -10.41 4.45
N LEU A 45 4.80 -9.91 3.30
CA LEU A 45 4.46 -8.57 2.83
C LEU A 45 2.97 -8.43 2.56
N LEU A 46 2.33 -9.43 1.94
CA LEU A 46 0.89 -9.42 1.72
C LEU A 46 0.11 -9.41 3.03
N THR A 47 0.57 -10.17 4.02
CA THR A 47 -0.05 -10.17 5.35
C THR A 47 -0.05 -8.78 5.96
N VAL A 48 1.09 -8.10 5.93
CA VAL A 48 1.21 -6.72 6.43
C VAL A 48 0.33 -5.77 5.62
N PHE A 49 0.37 -5.87 4.30
CA PHE A 49 -0.41 -5.02 3.41
C PHE A 49 -1.91 -5.08 3.73
N PHE A 50 -2.47 -6.28 3.81
CA PHE A 50 -3.90 -6.43 4.09
C PHE A 50 -4.28 -6.12 5.54
N ALA A 51 -3.31 -6.12 6.45
CA ALA A 51 -3.55 -5.71 7.84
C ALA A 51 -3.49 -4.19 8.03
N MET A 52 -2.78 -3.46 7.16
CA MET A 52 -2.50 -2.04 7.33
C MET A 52 -3.56 -1.12 6.73
N HIS A 53 -4.45 -1.64 5.88
CA HIS A 53 -5.45 -0.81 5.22
C HIS A 53 -6.75 -1.60 5.03
N ASP A 54 -7.82 -0.90 4.66
CA ASP A 54 -9.08 -1.53 4.33
C ASP A 54 -9.13 -1.84 2.84
N ALA A 55 -8.98 -3.12 2.51
CA ALA A 55 -8.98 -3.60 1.13
C ALA A 55 -10.40 -3.87 0.60
N THR A 56 -11.43 -3.54 1.36
CA THR A 56 -12.84 -3.78 0.99
C THR A 56 -13.57 -2.53 0.51
N THR A 57 -12.91 -1.36 0.55
CA THR A 57 -13.52 -0.09 0.14
C THR A 57 -12.98 0.35 -1.22
N LEU A 58 -13.89 0.49 -2.20
CA LEU A 58 -13.52 0.86 -3.56
C LEU A 58 -13.16 2.34 -3.64
N ASN A 59 -11.98 2.64 -4.20
CA ASN A 59 -11.49 4.00 -4.43
C ASN A 59 -11.57 4.87 -3.18
N LYS A 60 -11.28 4.28 -2.03
CA LYS A 60 -11.41 4.98 -0.75
C LYS A 60 -10.48 4.32 0.27
N GLN A 61 -9.91 5.15 1.13
CA GLN A 61 -9.16 4.67 2.28
C GLN A 61 -9.43 5.60 3.46
N GLY A 62 -10.18 5.08 4.46
CA GLY A 62 -10.63 5.91 5.58
C GLY A 62 -11.47 7.09 5.09
N ASN A 63 -11.04 8.31 5.39
CA ASN A 63 -11.70 9.54 4.97
C ASN A 63 -11.23 10.04 3.59
N ASP A 64 -10.20 9.42 3.00
CA ASP A 64 -9.67 9.81 1.70
C ASP A 64 -10.44 9.10 0.60
N VAL A 65 -11.10 9.87 -0.27
CA VAL A 65 -11.94 9.37 -1.36
C VAL A 65 -11.33 9.76 -2.70
N GLY A 66 -11.16 8.78 -3.59
CA GLY A 66 -10.64 8.99 -4.93
C GLY A 66 -9.89 7.78 -5.44
N THR A 67 -9.73 7.69 -6.77
CA THR A 67 -9.01 6.58 -7.41
C THR A 67 -7.55 6.50 -6.98
N GLN A 68 -6.94 7.63 -6.60
CA GLN A 68 -5.57 7.69 -6.11
C GLN A 68 -5.38 6.97 -4.77
N TYR A 69 -6.45 6.73 -4.03
CA TYR A 69 -6.41 6.02 -2.74
C TYR A 69 -6.87 4.57 -2.83
N ARG A 70 -7.06 4.06 -4.04
CA ARG A 70 -7.54 2.68 -4.23
C ARG A 70 -6.51 1.66 -3.76
N SER A 71 -7.01 0.52 -3.29
CA SER A 71 -6.18 -0.62 -2.94
C SER A 71 -5.66 -1.29 -4.21
N ILE A 72 -4.34 -1.42 -4.35
CA ILE A 72 -3.72 -2.00 -5.54
C ILE A 72 -2.43 -2.74 -5.17
N ILE A 73 -2.21 -3.87 -5.83
CA ILE A 73 -0.95 -4.61 -5.81
C ILE A 73 -0.38 -4.58 -7.22
N LEU A 74 0.86 -4.11 -7.33
CA LEU A 74 1.59 -4.06 -8.60
C LEU A 74 2.72 -5.08 -8.54
N TYR A 75 2.53 -6.20 -9.22
CA TYR A 75 3.48 -7.30 -9.20
C TYR A 75 4.59 -7.11 -10.23
N THR A 76 5.75 -7.70 -9.95
CA THR A 76 6.92 -7.64 -10.83
C THR A 76 7.30 -8.99 -11.42
N SER A 77 6.56 -10.06 -11.09
CA SER A 77 6.79 -11.40 -11.62
C SER A 77 5.50 -12.22 -11.62
N ASP A 78 5.47 -13.28 -12.44
CA ASP A 78 4.34 -14.20 -12.46
C ASP A 78 4.16 -14.94 -11.14
N ALA A 79 5.25 -15.21 -10.44
CA ALA A 79 5.20 -15.83 -9.12
C ALA A 79 4.51 -14.93 -8.10
N GLN A 80 4.81 -13.62 -8.10
CA GLN A 80 4.11 -12.66 -7.25
C GLN A 80 2.64 -12.58 -7.58
N LYS A 81 2.29 -12.56 -8.88
CA LYS A 81 0.90 -12.55 -9.33
C LYS A 81 0.14 -13.75 -8.79
N ALA A 82 0.67 -14.96 -8.97
CA ALA A 82 0.01 -16.18 -8.53
C ALA A 82 -0.18 -16.23 -7.01
N THR A 83 0.84 -15.82 -6.25
CA THR A 83 0.79 -15.77 -4.79
C THR A 83 -0.26 -14.75 -4.32
N ALA A 84 -0.30 -13.56 -4.93
CA ALA A 84 -1.27 -12.54 -4.58
C ALA A 84 -2.70 -12.97 -4.91
N GLU A 85 -2.93 -13.60 -6.07
CA GLU A 85 -4.24 -14.13 -6.44
C GLU A 85 -4.74 -15.15 -5.41
N ALA A 86 -3.90 -16.10 -5.03
CA ALA A 86 -4.24 -17.12 -4.04
C ALA A 86 -4.55 -16.50 -2.68
N PHE A 87 -3.78 -15.49 -2.27
CA PHE A 87 -3.98 -14.79 -1.01
C PHE A 87 -5.32 -14.07 -0.98
N ILE A 88 -5.66 -13.39 -2.06
CA ILE A 88 -6.96 -12.67 -2.19
C ILE A 88 -8.14 -13.66 -2.13
N VAL A 89 -8.05 -14.78 -2.84
CA VAL A 89 -9.09 -15.82 -2.81
C VAL A 89 -9.30 -16.33 -1.38
N LYS A 90 -8.21 -16.57 -0.66
CA LYS A 90 -8.28 -17.02 0.74
C LYS A 90 -8.98 -16.01 1.63
N LEU A 91 -8.68 -14.71 1.46
CA LEU A 91 -9.34 -13.63 2.21
C LEU A 91 -10.82 -13.50 1.83
N ASP A 92 -11.17 -13.61 0.55
CA ASP A 92 -12.56 -13.53 0.10
C ASP A 92 -13.42 -14.67 0.64
N ASN A 93 -12.83 -15.82 0.92
CA ASN A 93 -13.52 -16.97 1.52
C ASN A 93 -13.72 -16.82 3.03
N ASP A 94 -13.08 -15.83 3.66
CA ASP A 94 -13.27 -15.50 5.07
C ASP A 94 -14.43 -14.50 5.21
N VAL A 95 -15.57 -14.96 5.69
CA VAL A 95 -16.78 -14.14 5.82
C VAL A 95 -16.57 -12.93 6.74
N ALA A 96 -15.60 -12.98 7.65
CA ALA A 96 -15.31 -11.87 8.56
C ALA A 96 -14.53 -10.74 7.88
N THR A 97 -13.81 -11.03 6.79
CA THR A 97 -12.99 -10.05 6.08
C THR A 97 -13.84 -9.14 5.17
N GLY A 98 -14.89 -9.67 4.55
CA GLY A 98 -15.62 -8.98 3.50
C GLY A 98 -14.94 -9.18 2.14
N LYS A 99 -15.54 -8.63 1.08
CA LYS A 99 -15.04 -8.81 -0.28
C LYS A 99 -13.87 -7.88 -0.56
N ILE A 100 -12.76 -8.45 -1.00
CA ILE A 100 -11.55 -7.71 -1.37
C ILE A 100 -11.76 -7.05 -2.74
N VAL A 101 -11.48 -5.74 -2.82
CA VAL A 101 -11.59 -4.95 -4.06
C VAL A 101 -10.21 -4.51 -4.57
N THR A 102 -9.13 -5.05 -4.03
CA THR A 102 -7.76 -4.75 -4.43
C THR A 102 -7.55 -5.07 -5.91
N GLU A 103 -7.05 -4.10 -6.68
CA GLU A 103 -6.61 -4.35 -8.05
C GLU A 103 -5.29 -5.13 -8.03
N LEU A 104 -5.12 -6.04 -9.00
CA LEU A 104 -3.88 -6.80 -9.17
C LEU A 104 -3.41 -6.61 -10.61
N LYS A 105 -2.35 -5.84 -10.81
CA LYS A 105 -1.84 -5.46 -12.12
C LYS A 105 -0.32 -5.57 -12.18
N PRO A 106 0.26 -5.74 -13.40
CA PRO A 106 1.71 -5.70 -13.54
C PRO A 106 2.23 -4.28 -13.31
N LEU A 107 3.38 -4.17 -12.67
CA LEU A 107 4.08 -2.89 -12.54
C LEU A 107 4.70 -2.51 -13.89
N LYS A 108 4.35 -1.35 -14.41
CA LYS A 108 4.96 -0.78 -15.63
C LYS A 108 5.90 0.35 -15.28
N GLU A 109 5.37 1.44 -14.74
CA GLU A 109 6.14 2.61 -14.34
C GLU A 109 5.87 2.94 -12.89
N PHE A 110 6.92 3.32 -12.18
CA PHE A 110 6.82 3.82 -10.81
C PHE A 110 7.54 5.17 -10.76
N TYR A 111 6.84 6.17 -10.25
CA TYR A 111 7.40 7.51 -10.09
C TYR A 111 7.55 7.80 -8.59
N ASP A 112 8.78 8.11 -8.16
CA ASP A 112 9.04 8.46 -6.77
C ASP A 112 8.23 9.70 -6.40
N ALA A 113 7.61 9.69 -5.22
CA ALA A 113 6.98 10.90 -4.70
C ALA A 113 8.04 11.94 -4.36
N GLU A 114 7.61 13.19 -4.25
CA GLU A 114 8.48 14.30 -3.90
C GLU A 114 9.16 14.05 -2.55
N ASP A 115 10.35 14.61 -2.33
CA ASP A 115 11.15 14.35 -1.12
C ASP A 115 10.37 14.60 0.17
N TYR A 116 9.50 15.62 0.20
CA TYR A 116 8.73 15.93 1.40
C TYR A 116 7.65 14.89 1.72
N HIS A 117 7.33 13.98 0.79
CA HIS A 117 6.44 12.84 1.05
C HIS A 117 7.19 11.59 1.49
N GLN A 118 8.50 11.53 1.22
CA GLN A 118 9.30 10.38 1.64
C GLN A 118 9.51 10.44 3.15
N ASP A 119 9.38 9.28 3.80
CA ASP A 119 9.55 9.17 5.25
C ASP A 119 8.74 10.20 6.05
N TYR A 120 7.55 10.57 5.55
CA TYR A 120 6.69 11.59 6.16
C TYR A 120 6.48 11.32 7.66
N TYR A 121 6.20 10.08 8.03
CA TYR A 121 5.96 9.74 9.43
C TYR A 121 7.20 10.01 10.30
N GLU A 122 8.38 9.59 9.85
CA GLU A 122 9.63 9.79 10.62
C GLU A 122 9.92 11.27 10.86
N ASN A 123 9.62 12.11 9.88
CA ASN A 123 9.87 13.54 9.95
C ASN A 123 8.76 14.36 10.62
N ASN A 124 7.57 13.77 10.81
CA ASN A 124 6.36 14.48 11.22
C ASN A 124 5.58 13.76 12.32
N LYS A 125 6.24 12.99 13.19
CA LYS A 125 5.58 12.19 14.24
C LYS A 125 4.69 13.00 15.18
N SER A 126 5.03 14.27 15.42
CA SER A 126 4.29 15.14 16.32
C SER A 126 3.14 15.90 15.64
N VAL A 127 2.98 15.75 14.33
CA VAL A 127 1.84 16.34 13.62
C VAL A 127 0.54 15.64 14.06
N PRO A 128 -0.55 16.36 14.32
CA PRO A 128 -1.79 15.75 14.81
C PRO A 128 -2.29 14.56 13.98
N TYR A 129 -2.15 14.61 12.66
CA TYR A 129 -2.53 13.49 11.78
C TYR A 129 -1.75 12.21 12.13
N CYS A 130 -0.43 12.33 12.36
CA CYS A 130 0.41 11.19 12.74
C CYS A 130 0.03 10.65 14.11
N GLU A 131 -0.26 11.52 15.09
CA GLU A 131 -0.63 11.13 16.45
C GLU A 131 -1.99 10.44 16.50
N ILE A 132 -2.97 10.95 15.75
CA ILE A 132 -4.35 10.45 15.82
C ILE A 132 -4.58 9.26 14.89
N VAL A 133 -3.95 9.24 13.72
CA VAL A 133 -4.22 8.24 12.67
C VAL A 133 -3.10 7.21 12.53
N ILE A 134 -1.86 7.67 12.36
CA ILE A 134 -0.74 6.76 12.02
C ILE A 134 -0.24 6.00 13.24
N ASN A 135 -0.03 6.67 14.39
CA ASN A 135 0.51 6.03 15.57
C ASN A 135 -0.33 4.84 16.07
N PRO A 136 -1.67 4.94 16.13
CA PRO A 136 -2.49 3.79 16.52
C PRO A 136 -2.36 2.62 15.55
N LYS A 137 -2.23 2.87 14.25
CA LYS A 137 -2.03 1.83 13.25
C LYS A 137 -0.70 1.11 13.43
N LEU A 138 0.38 1.85 13.69
CA LEU A 138 1.69 1.27 13.94
C LEU A 138 1.72 0.46 15.24
N ALA A 139 1.06 0.93 16.29
CA ALA A 139 0.97 0.20 17.55
C ALA A 139 0.23 -1.14 17.35
N ALA A 140 -0.89 -1.12 16.65
CA ALA A 140 -1.65 -2.32 16.32
C ALA A 140 -0.84 -3.30 15.46
N LEU A 141 -0.08 -2.78 14.50
CA LEU A 141 0.78 -3.60 13.66
C LEU A 141 1.89 -4.27 14.47
N LYS A 142 2.56 -3.53 15.34
CA LYS A 142 3.64 -4.08 16.19
C LYS A 142 3.10 -5.16 17.12
N GLU A 143 1.94 -4.95 17.70
CA GLU A 143 1.32 -5.93 18.58
C GLU A 143 0.99 -7.23 17.82
N LYS A 144 0.42 -7.11 16.63
CA LYS A 144 -0.04 -8.25 15.83
C LYS A 144 1.08 -8.97 15.09
N PHE A 145 2.10 -8.23 14.65
CA PHE A 145 3.17 -8.75 13.78
C PHE A 145 4.57 -8.39 14.31
N ASN A 146 4.79 -8.47 15.61
CA ASN A 146 6.06 -8.09 16.20
C ASN A 146 7.27 -8.86 15.66
N SER A 147 7.06 -10.07 15.17
CA SER A 147 8.12 -10.86 14.53
C SER A 147 8.53 -10.30 13.15
N LEU A 148 7.67 -9.50 12.52
CA LEU A 148 7.93 -8.91 11.20
C LEU A 148 8.45 -7.48 11.27
N VAL A 149 8.12 -6.74 12.34
CA VAL A 149 8.49 -5.32 12.48
C VAL A 149 9.50 -5.07 13.59
N GLY A 150 9.91 -6.14 14.18
CA GLY A 150 10.84 -6.27 15.30
C GLY A 150 11.84 -5.24 15.68
#